data_689936c6df9fe44e1677d1e373c638b6
#
_entry.id   689936c6df9fe44e1677d1e373c638b6
#
_cell.length_a   1.000
_cell.length_b   1.000
_cell.length_c   1.000
_cell.angle_alpha   90.00
_cell.angle_beta   90.00
_cell.angle_gamma   90.00
#
_symmetry.space_group_name_H-M   'P 1'
#
loop_
_entity.id
_entity.type
_entity.pdbx_description
1 polymer ?
#
loop_
_entity_poly.entity_id
_entity_poly.type
_entity_poly.pdbx_seq_one_letter_code
_entity_poly.pdbx_strand_id
1 'polypeptide(L)'
;MFIFFLFTTYTYIGSIHFIYEFVYDKLKSLDNKIKLKVNSFNKMNSAVDVIIIGAGISGLYAAYQIKHFSPSNTTFLILEKAKKQWMGGRTGNESFYGADVVTGAGIGRKNKDRALIQLLKHTKTLYSEFTTSRNYVPPFQPIDLMGAIRKLKVEYKKTPEKHCHKTFKQFFLEVFDASVYKHFVLTTGYTDFENADIYETLYHYGMDDNVSGWTGLGIPWKRLVGTLYTKIGKEHFKFSSEVSRIRTVQESPCRLFEVTTSDNKSYYSNKVVVATTINAVRKIVPGASSRTSVYQQIRSQAFLLVYAKFDRKSAEVMKKYVTTFTSLHGPLQKMIPTDPSKGVYMIAYTDNRHATALKAKGALENTRANCEMYSKWIETALGIPLEDRGLTILAIKDYYWPEGTHYYEPLSTSSKFKNRVEFIHEAQHPEKGMVVVGEMVSRHQGWVEGALESVDMALSKEWMNTVF
;
A
#
# COMPACT_ATOMS: atom_id res chain seq x y z
N MET A 1 4.22 89.12 -8.14
CA MET A 1 5.50 88.40 -7.94
C MET A 1 5.41 87.29 -6.85
N PHE A 2 4.54 87.45 -5.84
CA PHE A 2 4.39 86.39 -4.73
C PHE A 2 3.62 85.12 -5.13
N ILE A 3 2.70 85.17 -6.08
CA ILE A 3 1.90 84.00 -6.52
C ILE A 3 2.70 83.09 -7.42
N PHE A 4 3.67 83.56 -8.16
CA PHE A 4 4.53 82.73 -9.02
C PHE A 4 5.57 81.92 -8.22
N PHE A 5 5.97 82.40 -7.05
CA PHE A 5 6.91 81.68 -6.16
C PHE A 5 6.25 80.52 -5.42
N LEU A 6 4.98 80.60 -5.09
CA LEU A 6 4.24 79.53 -4.45
C LEU A 6 3.92 78.39 -5.42
N PHE A 7 3.65 78.63 -6.67
CA PHE A 7 3.39 77.61 -7.68
C PHE A 7 4.67 76.79 -8.03
N THR A 8 5.84 77.42 -8.13
CA THR A 8 7.10 76.81 -8.45
C THR A 8 7.60 75.93 -7.26
N THR A 9 7.40 76.37 -6.01
CA THR A 9 7.74 75.54 -4.83
C THR A 9 6.82 74.37 -4.64
N TYR A 10 5.51 74.44 -4.95
CA TYR A 10 4.56 73.30 -4.85
C TYR A 10 4.84 72.20 -5.93
N THR A 11 5.18 72.64 -7.15
CA THR A 11 5.58 71.69 -8.20
C THR A 11 6.92 71.02 -7.91
N TYR A 12 7.87 71.72 -7.30
CA TYR A 12 9.17 71.14 -6.90
C TYR A 12 9.05 70.12 -5.74
N ILE A 13 8.22 70.41 -4.72
CA ILE A 13 7.96 69.48 -3.60
C ILE A 13 7.18 68.31 -4.10
N GLY A 14 6.19 68.43 -5.01
CA GLY A 14 5.47 67.28 -5.61
C GLY A 14 6.37 66.38 -6.42
N SER A 15 7.32 66.94 -7.18
CA SER A 15 8.29 66.21 -7.96
C SER A 15 9.29 65.43 -7.08
N ILE A 16 9.73 66.03 -5.96
CA ILE A 16 10.61 65.39 -4.99
C ILE A 16 9.88 64.24 -4.27
N HIS A 17 8.61 64.44 -3.92
CA HIS A 17 7.80 63.39 -3.27
C HIS A 17 7.55 62.24 -4.22
N PHE A 18 7.24 62.45 -5.49
CA PHE A 18 7.08 61.45 -6.52
C PHE A 18 8.36 60.65 -6.80
N ILE A 19 9.53 61.34 -6.85
CA ILE A 19 10.83 60.68 -6.99
C ILE A 19 11.14 59.83 -5.75
N TYR A 20 10.82 60.33 -4.56
CA TYR A 20 11.04 59.58 -3.29
C TYR A 20 10.18 58.31 -3.25
N GLU A 21 8.89 58.37 -3.59
CA GLU A 21 8.01 57.19 -3.66
C GLU A 21 8.49 56.21 -4.73
N PHE A 22 8.85 56.66 -5.92
CA PHE A 22 9.36 55.82 -6.99
C PHE A 22 10.67 55.10 -6.62
N VAL A 23 11.59 55.79 -5.97
CA VAL A 23 12.85 55.19 -5.48
C VAL A 23 12.58 54.24 -4.34
N TYR A 24 11.68 54.57 -3.40
CA TYR A 24 11.28 53.71 -2.29
C TYR A 24 10.65 52.40 -2.76
N ASP A 25 9.72 52.48 -3.73
CA ASP A 25 9.11 51.27 -4.30
C ASP A 25 10.09 50.41 -5.09
N LYS A 26 11.03 51.01 -5.82
CA LYS A 26 12.14 50.25 -6.44
C LYS A 26 13.05 49.59 -5.43
N LEU A 27 13.43 50.27 -4.36
CA LEU A 27 14.27 49.69 -3.30
C LEU A 27 13.54 48.55 -2.57
N LYS A 28 12.26 48.72 -2.27
CA LYS A 28 11.39 47.69 -1.68
C LYS A 28 11.24 46.48 -2.62
N SER A 29 11.09 46.70 -3.92
CA SER A 29 11.06 45.65 -4.92
C SER A 29 12.40 44.89 -5.01
N LEU A 30 13.53 45.61 -4.92
CA LEU A 30 14.88 45.04 -4.93
C LEU A 30 15.15 44.22 -3.68
N ASP A 31 14.78 44.73 -2.49
CA ASP A 31 14.90 44.00 -1.21
C ASP A 31 14.09 42.70 -1.23
N ASN A 32 12.85 42.76 -1.75
CA ASN A 32 12.04 41.58 -1.94
C ASN A 32 12.69 40.55 -2.91
N LYS A 33 13.27 41.02 -4.02
CA LYS A 33 14.00 40.14 -4.97
C LYS A 33 15.25 39.54 -4.34
N ILE A 34 15.98 40.28 -3.52
CA ILE A 34 17.15 39.80 -2.78
C ILE A 34 16.73 38.76 -1.75
N LYS A 35 15.68 39.02 -0.95
CA LYS A 35 15.12 38.08 0.03
C LYS A 35 14.65 36.78 -0.65
N LEU A 36 14.00 36.86 -1.80
CA LEU A 36 13.59 35.68 -2.57
C LEU A 36 14.80 34.87 -3.06
N LYS A 37 15.84 35.53 -3.55
CA LYS A 37 17.09 34.84 -3.98
C LYS A 37 17.83 34.18 -2.82
N VAL A 38 17.96 34.90 -1.68
CA VAL A 38 18.60 34.34 -0.47
C VAL A 38 17.79 33.13 0.06
N ASN A 39 16.47 33.22 0.09
CA ASN A 39 15.62 32.11 0.52
C ASN A 39 15.72 30.92 -0.46
N SER A 40 15.79 31.16 -1.76
CA SER A 40 15.98 30.11 -2.76
C SER A 40 17.35 29.44 -2.58
N PHE A 41 18.40 30.22 -2.38
CA PHE A 41 19.78 29.72 -2.14
C PHE A 41 19.86 28.88 -0.86
N ASN A 42 19.25 29.34 0.24
CA ASN A 42 19.21 28.59 1.50
C ASN A 42 18.43 27.26 1.37
N LYS A 43 17.33 27.26 0.59
CA LYS A 43 16.56 26.04 0.30
C LYS A 43 17.39 25.04 -0.50
N MET A 44 18.11 25.47 -1.51
CA MET A 44 19.00 24.60 -2.30
C MET A 44 20.11 24.02 -1.46
N ASN A 45 20.74 24.79 -0.57
CA ASN A 45 21.81 24.29 0.29
C ASN A 45 21.36 23.32 1.38
N SER A 46 20.06 23.28 1.70
CA SER A 46 19.45 22.33 2.65
C SER A 46 18.79 21.14 1.95
N ALA A 47 18.78 21.09 0.62
CA ALA A 47 18.14 20.02 -0.13
C ALA A 47 18.97 18.73 -0.09
N VAL A 48 18.27 17.60 0.00
CA VAL A 48 18.84 16.28 -0.28
C VAL A 48 18.56 15.90 -1.74
N ASP A 49 19.30 14.93 -2.28
CA ASP A 49 19.05 14.48 -3.65
C ASP A 49 17.70 13.80 -3.80
N VAL A 50 17.29 12.98 -2.81
CA VAL A 50 16.04 12.22 -2.88
C VAL A 50 15.29 12.28 -1.55
N ILE A 51 14.00 12.58 -1.59
CA ILE A 51 13.07 12.32 -0.48
C ILE A 51 12.22 11.10 -0.80
N ILE A 52 12.16 10.14 0.12
CA ILE A 52 11.29 8.96 0.05
C ILE A 52 10.16 9.12 1.06
N ILE A 53 8.92 9.01 0.61
CA ILE A 53 7.72 9.21 1.44
C ILE A 53 7.09 7.85 1.74
N GLY A 54 7.20 7.41 2.98
CA GLY A 54 6.75 6.11 3.48
C GLY A 54 7.89 5.11 3.69
N ALA A 55 7.88 4.44 4.84
CA ALA A 55 8.81 3.37 5.21
C ALA A 55 8.11 1.99 5.22
N GLY A 56 7.15 1.76 4.32
CA GLY A 56 6.66 0.44 3.95
C GLY A 56 7.71 -0.31 3.12
N ILE A 57 7.43 -1.57 2.76
CA ILE A 57 8.43 -2.43 2.09
C ILE A 57 8.94 -1.82 0.77
N SER A 58 8.09 -1.15 -0.03
CA SER A 58 8.52 -0.48 -1.25
C SER A 58 9.42 0.73 -0.98
N GLY A 59 9.11 1.56 0.02
CA GLY A 59 9.96 2.70 0.39
C GLY A 59 11.30 2.27 0.98
N LEU A 60 11.30 1.22 1.81
CA LEU A 60 12.54 0.63 2.32
C LEU A 60 13.39 0.02 1.20
N TYR A 61 12.76 -0.66 0.24
CA TYR A 61 13.47 -1.23 -0.89
C TYR A 61 14.00 -0.14 -1.83
N ALA A 62 13.23 0.92 -2.09
CA ALA A 62 13.70 2.08 -2.85
C ALA A 62 14.93 2.74 -2.19
N ALA A 63 14.89 2.95 -0.86
CA ALA A 63 16.03 3.48 -0.13
C ALA A 63 17.26 2.56 -0.20
N TYR A 64 17.03 1.25 -0.09
CA TYR A 64 18.09 0.25 -0.24
C TYR A 64 18.72 0.30 -1.65
N GLN A 65 17.90 0.39 -2.70
CA GLN A 65 18.35 0.51 -4.09
C GLN A 65 19.16 1.81 -4.29
N ILE A 66 18.65 2.95 -3.85
CA ILE A 66 19.32 4.24 -3.95
C ILE A 66 20.69 4.18 -3.26
N LYS A 67 20.76 3.66 -2.04
CA LYS A 67 22.03 3.55 -1.31
C LYS A 67 23.08 2.69 -2.00
N HIS A 68 22.69 1.65 -2.71
CA HIS A 68 23.61 0.67 -3.28
C HIS A 68 23.93 0.90 -4.75
N PHE A 69 23.05 1.58 -5.50
CA PHE A 69 23.18 1.71 -6.96
C PHE A 69 23.21 3.16 -7.47
N SER A 70 22.97 4.16 -6.62
CA SER A 70 23.24 5.56 -6.94
C SER A 70 24.69 5.93 -6.66
N PRO A 71 25.19 7.07 -7.17
CA PRO A 71 26.50 7.59 -6.80
C PRO A 71 26.70 7.62 -5.28
N SER A 72 27.91 7.33 -4.81
CA SER A 72 28.22 7.17 -3.37
C SER A 72 27.96 8.41 -2.50
N ASN A 73 27.91 9.58 -3.10
CA ASN A 73 27.61 10.86 -2.46
C ASN A 73 26.12 11.22 -2.49
N THR A 74 25.25 10.36 -3.03
CA THR A 74 23.82 10.61 -3.08
C THR A 74 23.24 10.70 -1.66
N THR A 75 22.63 11.83 -1.37
CA THR A 75 21.97 12.11 -0.09
C THR A 75 20.48 11.81 -0.19
N PHE A 76 19.88 11.19 0.83
CA PHE A 76 18.45 10.91 0.83
C PHE A 76 17.84 10.93 2.24
N LEU A 77 16.53 11.14 2.29
CA LEU A 77 15.75 11.21 3.52
C LEU A 77 14.45 10.41 3.36
N ILE A 78 14.11 9.62 4.39
CA ILE A 78 12.86 8.87 4.44
C ILE A 78 11.93 9.53 5.47
N LEU A 79 10.74 9.94 5.03
CA LEU A 79 9.69 10.52 5.87
C LEU A 79 8.62 9.46 6.10
N GLU A 80 8.43 9.03 7.36
CA GLU A 80 7.43 8.03 7.75
C GLU A 80 6.43 8.62 8.75
N LYS A 81 5.13 8.47 8.47
CA LYS A 81 4.06 8.98 9.35
C LYS A 81 3.99 8.26 10.69
N ALA A 82 4.28 6.97 10.69
CA ALA A 82 4.19 6.15 11.89
C ALA A 82 5.42 6.29 12.80
N LYS A 83 5.28 5.86 14.04
CA LYS A 83 6.43 5.68 14.94
C LYS A 83 7.31 4.53 14.45
N LYS A 84 8.60 4.53 14.83
CA LYS A 84 9.59 3.52 14.42
C LYS A 84 9.12 2.07 14.58
N GLN A 85 8.38 1.77 15.63
CA GLN A 85 7.89 0.41 15.93
C GLN A 85 6.93 -0.13 14.86
N TRP A 86 6.31 0.75 14.05
CA TRP A 86 5.37 0.43 12.97
C TRP A 86 6.00 0.52 11.58
N MET A 87 7.34 0.66 11.52
CA MET A 87 8.07 0.60 10.26
C MET A 87 7.83 -0.73 9.54
N GLY A 88 7.77 -0.70 8.21
CA GLY A 88 7.40 -1.84 7.37
C GLY A 88 5.95 -1.77 6.86
N GLY A 89 5.10 -0.94 7.49
CA GLY A 89 3.70 -0.79 7.08
C GLY A 89 2.95 -2.11 7.19
N ARG A 90 2.42 -2.60 6.05
CA ARG A 90 1.69 -3.88 5.96
C ARG A 90 2.59 -5.13 6.02
N THR A 91 3.91 -4.99 6.18
CA THR A 91 4.85 -6.10 6.37
C THR A 91 5.41 -6.08 7.79
N GLY A 92 4.99 -7.01 8.61
CA GLY A 92 5.44 -7.07 10.00
C GLY A 92 5.01 -8.34 10.72
N ASN A 93 5.65 -8.58 11.86
CA ASN A 93 5.27 -9.60 12.82
C ASN A 93 5.21 -8.99 14.21
N GLU A 94 4.32 -9.51 15.04
CA GLU A 94 4.24 -9.19 16.47
C GLU A 94 4.11 -10.45 17.31
N SER A 95 4.45 -10.35 18.58
CA SER A 95 4.19 -11.42 19.53
C SER A 95 2.78 -11.29 20.11
N PHE A 96 2.01 -12.38 20.05
CA PHE A 96 0.71 -12.49 20.69
C PHE A 96 0.68 -13.81 21.50
N TYR A 97 0.67 -13.69 22.83
CA TYR A 97 0.81 -14.84 23.76
C TYR A 97 1.98 -15.77 23.42
N GLY A 98 3.11 -15.18 23.03
CA GLY A 98 4.33 -15.89 22.66
C GLY A 98 4.33 -16.52 21.26
N ALA A 99 3.22 -16.50 20.54
CA ALA A 99 3.18 -16.84 19.12
C ALA A 99 3.65 -15.67 18.27
N ASP A 100 4.37 -15.94 17.18
CA ASP A 100 4.72 -14.93 16.18
C ASP A 100 3.57 -14.81 15.18
N VAL A 101 2.90 -13.65 15.16
CA VAL A 101 1.74 -13.39 14.31
C VAL A 101 2.08 -12.36 13.25
N VAL A 102 1.65 -12.59 12.00
CA VAL A 102 1.83 -11.61 10.94
C VAL A 102 0.82 -10.47 11.08
N THR A 103 1.25 -9.25 10.79
CA THR A 103 0.39 -8.07 10.93
C THR A 103 -0.29 -7.64 9.64
N GLY A 104 0.10 -8.23 8.50
CA GLY A 104 -0.44 -7.94 7.16
C GLY A 104 -0.01 -9.00 6.16
N ALA A 105 1.12 -8.79 5.47
CA ALA A 105 1.63 -9.76 4.52
C ALA A 105 1.86 -11.13 5.18
N GLY A 106 1.30 -12.18 4.59
CA GLY A 106 1.34 -13.53 5.12
C GLY A 106 2.50 -14.35 4.57
N ILE A 107 2.23 -15.13 3.53
CA ILE A 107 3.09 -16.19 3.03
C ILE A 107 3.71 -15.80 1.69
N GLY A 108 5.04 -15.87 1.57
CA GLY A 108 5.72 -15.75 0.28
C GLY A 108 5.53 -16.99 -0.61
N ARG A 109 5.76 -16.85 -1.91
CA ARG A 109 5.53 -17.90 -2.94
C ARG A 109 6.85 -18.25 -3.62
N LYS A 110 7.37 -19.44 -3.34
CA LYS A 110 8.70 -19.87 -3.81
C LYS A 110 8.91 -19.73 -5.32
N ASN A 111 7.89 -20.06 -6.10
CA ASN A 111 8.00 -20.11 -7.56
C ASN A 111 7.58 -18.80 -8.27
N LYS A 112 7.09 -17.80 -7.53
CA LYS A 112 6.55 -16.55 -8.10
C LYS A 112 7.25 -15.30 -7.59
N ASP A 113 7.58 -15.23 -6.31
CA ASP A 113 8.09 -14.03 -5.64
C ASP A 113 9.60 -13.86 -5.84
N ARG A 114 10.01 -13.55 -7.07
CA ARG A 114 11.42 -13.48 -7.50
C ARG A 114 12.17 -12.32 -6.85
N ALA A 115 11.58 -11.12 -6.88
CA ALA A 115 12.17 -9.91 -6.28
C ALA A 115 12.28 -10.07 -4.76
N LEU A 116 11.23 -10.63 -4.11
CA LEU A 116 11.25 -10.92 -2.68
C LEU A 116 12.33 -11.93 -2.31
N ILE A 117 12.47 -13.03 -3.06
CA ILE A 117 13.52 -14.03 -2.81
C ILE A 117 14.93 -13.43 -2.99
N GLN A 118 15.13 -12.58 -3.99
CA GLN A 118 16.39 -11.86 -4.16
C GLN A 118 16.66 -10.93 -2.98
N LEU A 119 15.65 -10.18 -2.52
CA LEU A 119 15.79 -9.31 -1.36
C LEU A 119 16.13 -10.09 -0.09
N LEU A 120 15.48 -11.25 0.15
CA LEU A 120 15.79 -12.15 1.27
C LEU A 120 17.25 -12.64 1.22
N LYS A 121 17.74 -13.00 0.04
CA LYS A 121 19.16 -13.39 -0.18
C LYS A 121 20.12 -12.24 0.11
N HIS A 122 19.88 -11.06 -0.45
CA HIS A 122 20.72 -9.87 -0.25
C HIS A 122 20.75 -9.39 1.21
N THR A 123 19.65 -9.54 1.90
CA THR A 123 19.55 -9.20 3.33
C THR A 123 20.00 -10.33 4.24
N LYS A 124 20.32 -11.52 3.71
CA LYS A 124 20.61 -12.73 4.47
C LYS A 124 19.51 -13.07 5.49
N THR A 125 18.26 -12.81 5.11
CA THR A 125 17.10 -13.11 5.94
C THR A 125 16.69 -14.56 5.70
N LEU A 126 16.83 -15.40 6.72
CA LEU A 126 16.41 -16.79 6.66
C LEU A 126 14.88 -16.87 6.69
N TYR A 127 14.32 -17.81 5.95
CA TYR A 127 12.90 -18.12 5.88
C TYR A 127 12.70 -19.64 5.90
N SER A 128 11.49 -20.08 6.27
CA SER A 128 11.12 -21.47 6.20
C SER A 128 10.32 -21.78 4.94
N GLU A 129 10.38 -23.02 4.46
CA GLU A 129 9.55 -23.51 3.35
C GLU A 129 8.56 -24.54 3.88
N PHE A 130 7.34 -24.53 3.33
CA PHE A 130 6.31 -25.49 3.65
C PHE A 130 5.36 -25.69 2.47
N THR A 131 4.74 -26.88 2.40
CA THR A 131 3.70 -27.13 1.40
C THR A 131 2.37 -26.60 1.91
N THR A 132 1.71 -25.78 1.09
CA THR A 132 0.39 -25.25 1.44
C THR A 132 -0.68 -26.34 1.36
N SER A 133 -1.61 -26.30 2.31
CA SER A 133 -2.80 -27.15 2.31
C SER A 133 -4.02 -26.33 2.69
N ARG A 134 -5.20 -26.78 2.24
CA ARG A 134 -6.46 -26.09 2.48
C ARG A 134 -7.57 -27.09 2.78
N ASN A 135 -8.37 -26.78 3.78
CA ASN A 135 -9.57 -27.51 4.15
C ASN A 135 -10.84 -26.66 3.90
N TYR A 136 -11.93 -27.37 3.73
CA TYR A 136 -13.28 -26.78 3.62
C TYR A 136 -14.19 -27.47 4.63
N VAL A 137 -15.07 -26.70 5.26
CA VAL A 137 -15.99 -27.25 6.27
C VAL A 137 -17.13 -27.98 5.56
N PRO A 138 -17.39 -29.27 5.89
CA PRO A 138 -18.54 -30.01 5.36
C PRO A 138 -19.89 -29.29 5.66
N PRO A 139 -20.89 -29.41 4.80
CA PRO A 139 -20.96 -30.22 3.57
C PRO A 139 -20.40 -29.51 2.32
N PHE A 140 -19.72 -28.39 2.44
CA PHE A 140 -19.23 -27.64 1.30
C PHE A 140 -18.17 -28.44 0.52
N GLN A 141 -18.35 -28.52 -0.80
CA GLN A 141 -17.39 -29.07 -1.74
C GLN A 141 -16.83 -27.93 -2.61
N PRO A 142 -15.50 -27.79 -2.70
CA PRO A 142 -14.89 -26.77 -3.55
C PRO A 142 -15.14 -27.10 -5.04
N ILE A 143 -15.26 -26.07 -5.85
CA ILE A 143 -15.32 -26.25 -7.32
C ILE A 143 -13.91 -26.46 -7.89
N ASP A 144 -13.84 -26.98 -9.13
CA ASP A 144 -12.59 -26.92 -9.92
C ASP A 144 -12.27 -25.46 -10.26
N LEU A 145 -11.54 -24.80 -9.35
CA LEU A 145 -11.16 -23.39 -9.47
C LEU A 145 -10.38 -23.14 -10.78
N MET A 146 -9.42 -24.00 -11.08
CA MET A 146 -8.58 -23.81 -12.26
C MET A 146 -9.31 -24.11 -13.55
N GLY A 147 -10.26 -25.06 -13.54
CA GLY A 147 -11.19 -25.30 -14.65
C GLY A 147 -12.09 -24.11 -14.93
N ALA A 148 -12.64 -23.51 -13.87
CA ALA A 148 -13.44 -22.29 -14.02
C ALA A 148 -12.62 -21.14 -14.62
N ILE A 149 -11.39 -20.91 -14.13
CA ILE A 149 -10.48 -19.89 -14.68
C ILE A 149 -10.10 -20.18 -16.13
N ARG A 150 -9.82 -21.44 -16.48
CA ARG A 150 -9.54 -21.82 -17.89
C ARG A 150 -10.74 -21.49 -18.80
N LYS A 151 -11.97 -21.82 -18.38
CA LYS A 151 -13.19 -21.50 -19.14
C LYS A 151 -13.34 -19.98 -19.30
N LEU A 152 -13.18 -19.19 -18.23
CA LEU A 152 -13.24 -17.73 -18.32
C LEU A 152 -12.19 -17.17 -19.29
N LYS A 153 -10.96 -17.67 -19.26
CA LYS A 153 -9.90 -17.24 -20.21
C LYS A 153 -10.26 -17.58 -21.67
N VAL A 154 -10.88 -18.74 -21.92
CA VAL A 154 -11.33 -19.12 -23.27
C VAL A 154 -12.44 -18.19 -23.75
N GLU A 155 -13.45 -17.93 -22.91
CA GLU A 155 -14.55 -17.04 -23.27
C GLU A 155 -14.07 -15.58 -23.48
N TYR A 156 -13.19 -15.08 -22.61
CA TYR A 156 -12.61 -13.75 -22.74
C TYR A 156 -11.87 -13.56 -24.08
N LYS A 157 -11.10 -14.58 -24.50
CA LYS A 157 -10.30 -14.52 -25.74
C LYS A 157 -11.15 -14.49 -27.03
N LYS A 158 -12.42 -14.87 -26.98
CA LYS A 158 -13.30 -14.84 -28.18
C LYS A 158 -13.62 -13.41 -28.63
N THR A 159 -13.85 -12.50 -27.66
CA THR A 159 -14.22 -11.10 -27.90
C THR A 159 -13.68 -10.18 -26.81
N PRO A 160 -12.35 -10.01 -26.69
CA PRO A 160 -11.74 -9.24 -25.61
C PRO A 160 -12.26 -7.79 -25.56
N GLU A 161 -12.49 -7.18 -26.70
CA GLU A 161 -12.98 -5.81 -26.86
C GLU A 161 -14.38 -5.58 -26.26
N LYS A 162 -15.21 -6.63 -26.18
CA LYS A 162 -16.54 -6.57 -25.55
C LYS A 162 -16.48 -6.67 -24.03
N HIS A 163 -15.36 -7.13 -23.49
CA HIS A 163 -15.24 -7.47 -22.08
C HIS A 163 -14.22 -6.60 -21.33
N CYS A 164 -13.33 -5.88 -22.02
CA CYS A 164 -12.24 -5.11 -21.42
C CYS A 164 -12.68 -4.00 -20.45
N HIS A 165 -13.96 -3.63 -20.46
CA HIS A 165 -14.57 -2.63 -19.58
C HIS A 165 -15.34 -3.24 -18.39
N LYS A 166 -15.29 -4.57 -18.23
CA LYS A 166 -16.02 -5.29 -17.17
C LYS A 166 -15.13 -5.60 -15.97
N THR A 167 -15.77 -5.66 -14.81
CA THR A 167 -15.12 -6.25 -13.64
C THR A 167 -15.11 -7.78 -13.75
N PHE A 168 -14.24 -8.42 -12.97
CA PHE A 168 -14.19 -9.89 -12.93
C PHE A 168 -15.56 -10.50 -12.60
N LYS A 169 -16.28 -9.97 -11.61
CA LYS A 169 -17.59 -10.46 -11.21
C LYS A 169 -18.63 -10.31 -12.32
N GLN A 170 -18.68 -9.16 -12.99
CA GLN A 170 -19.60 -8.94 -14.09
C GLN A 170 -19.39 -9.97 -15.20
N PHE A 171 -18.14 -10.18 -15.61
CA PHE A 171 -17.82 -11.15 -16.64
C PHE A 171 -18.04 -12.59 -16.19
N PHE A 172 -17.71 -12.92 -14.92
CA PHE A 172 -17.95 -14.25 -14.38
C PHE A 172 -19.43 -14.63 -14.49
N LEU A 173 -20.33 -13.71 -14.14
CA LEU A 173 -21.78 -13.93 -14.17
C LEU A 173 -22.40 -14.00 -15.58
N GLU A 174 -21.65 -13.64 -16.61
CA GLU A 174 -22.04 -13.89 -18.01
C GLU A 174 -21.69 -15.32 -18.47
N VAL A 175 -20.68 -15.94 -17.87
CA VAL A 175 -20.18 -17.28 -18.24
C VAL A 175 -20.75 -18.37 -17.34
N PHE A 176 -21.02 -18.02 -16.07
CA PHE A 176 -21.54 -18.92 -15.05
C PHE A 176 -22.69 -18.27 -14.29
N ASP A 177 -23.55 -19.08 -13.70
CA ASP A 177 -24.63 -18.59 -12.85
C ASP A 177 -24.16 -18.10 -11.46
N ALA A 178 -25.08 -17.45 -10.74
CA ALA A 178 -24.80 -16.89 -9.42
C ALA A 178 -24.48 -17.97 -8.35
N SER A 179 -24.98 -19.19 -8.51
CA SER A 179 -24.68 -20.30 -7.58
C SER A 179 -23.23 -20.73 -7.73
N VAL A 180 -22.75 -20.91 -8.97
CA VAL A 180 -21.34 -21.22 -9.26
C VAL A 180 -20.45 -20.09 -8.77
N TYR A 181 -20.83 -18.82 -8.93
CA TYR A 181 -20.07 -17.70 -8.40
C TYR A 181 -19.93 -17.74 -6.87
N LYS A 182 -21.02 -18.05 -6.16
CA LYS A 182 -20.99 -18.21 -4.70
C LYS A 182 -20.02 -19.32 -4.28
N HIS A 183 -20.03 -20.46 -4.97
CA HIS A 183 -19.08 -21.53 -4.70
C HIS A 183 -17.64 -21.14 -5.05
N PHE A 184 -17.43 -20.37 -6.12
CA PHE A 184 -16.12 -19.85 -6.51
C PHE A 184 -15.54 -18.97 -5.39
N VAL A 185 -16.30 -18.02 -4.86
CA VAL A 185 -15.88 -17.15 -3.76
C VAL A 185 -15.55 -17.94 -2.49
N LEU A 186 -16.35 -18.94 -2.15
CA LEU A 186 -16.08 -19.81 -1.01
C LEU A 186 -14.83 -20.69 -1.22
N THR A 187 -14.62 -21.16 -2.45
CA THR A 187 -13.42 -21.95 -2.80
C THR A 187 -12.15 -21.11 -2.69
N THR A 188 -12.16 -19.87 -3.20
CA THR A 188 -11.03 -18.96 -3.08
C THR A 188 -10.85 -18.43 -1.66
N GLY A 189 -11.95 -18.23 -0.93
CA GLY A 189 -11.99 -17.55 0.37
C GLY A 189 -11.64 -16.06 0.29
N TYR A 190 -11.79 -15.42 -0.88
CA TYR A 190 -11.53 -14.00 -1.11
C TYR A 190 -12.63 -13.35 -1.92
N THR A 191 -12.78 -12.03 -1.77
CA THR A 191 -13.69 -11.18 -2.56
C THR A 191 -12.96 -9.97 -3.17
N ASP A 192 -11.68 -9.85 -2.93
CA ASP A 192 -10.86 -8.68 -3.30
C ASP A 192 -10.70 -8.50 -4.82
N PHE A 193 -10.94 -9.55 -5.60
CA PHE A 193 -10.94 -9.51 -7.07
C PHE A 193 -12.29 -9.12 -7.71
N GLU A 194 -13.39 -9.08 -6.95
CA GLU A 194 -14.74 -8.93 -7.51
C GLU A 194 -14.91 -7.72 -8.44
N ASN A 195 -14.37 -6.58 -8.02
CA ASN A 195 -14.50 -5.29 -8.71
C ASN A 195 -13.27 -4.94 -9.57
N ALA A 196 -12.27 -5.81 -9.59
CA ALA A 196 -11.06 -5.60 -10.35
C ALA A 196 -11.27 -5.81 -11.85
N ASP A 197 -10.41 -5.20 -12.65
CA ASP A 197 -10.33 -5.41 -14.10
C ASP A 197 -10.27 -6.90 -14.45
N ILE A 198 -11.09 -7.32 -15.39
CA ILE A 198 -11.20 -8.73 -15.79
C ILE A 198 -9.87 -9.28 -16.31
N TYR A 199 -9.17 -8.55 -17.18
CA TYR A 199 -7.91 -9.01 -17.75
C TYR A 199 -6.84 -9.16 -16.67
N GLU A 200 -6.66 -8.14 -15.84
CA GLU A 200 -5.67 -8.17 -14.74
C GLU A 200 -5.99 -9.30 -13.77
N THR A 201 -7.25 -9.53 -13.46
CA THR A 201 -7.66 -10.64 -12.58
C THR A 201 -7.41 -12.01 -13.20
N LEU A 202 -7.73 -12.22 -14.46
CA LEU A 202 -7.52 -13.52 -15.12
C LEU A 202 -6.05 -13.87 -15.31
N TYR A 203 -5.17 -12.87 -15.50
CA TYR A 203 -3.79 -13.13 -15.92
C TYR A 203 -2.72 -12.73 -14.88
N HIS A 204 -3.04 -11.84 -13.95
CA HIS A 204 -2.03 -11.28 -13.02
C HIS A 204 -2.38 -11.40 -11.53
N TYR A 205 -3.63 -11.70 -11.17
CA TYR A 205 -4.04 -11.83 -9.76
C TYR A 205 -3.41 -13.04 -9.05
N GLY A 206 -3.10 -14.12 -9.76
CA GLY A 206 -2.55 -15.33 -9.16
C GLY A 206 -3.62 -16.25 -8.54
N MET A 207 -4.73 -16.51 -9.26
CA MET A 207 -5.81 -17.39 -8.80
C MET A 207 -5.34 -18.78 -8.37
N ASP A 208 -4.26 -19.28 -8.96
CA ASP A 208 -3.64 -20.57 -8.61
C ASP A 208 -3.01 -20.60 -7.20
N ASP A 209 -2.81 -19.47 -6.54
CA ASP A 209 -2.40 -19.43 -5.14
C ASP A 209 -3.55 -19.82 -4.18
N ASN A 210 -4.77 -19.93 -4.69
CA ASN A 210 -5.95 -20.34 -3.95
C ASN A 210 -6.22 -21.86 -3.99
N VAL A 211 -5.30 -22.65 -4.54
CA VAL A 211 -5.30 -24.12 -4.45
C VAL A 211 -4.20 -24.62 -3.51
N SER A 212 -4.26 -25.89 -3.12
CA SER A 212 -3.23 -26.52 -2.28
C SER A 212 -2.02 -26.99 -3.10
N GLY A 213 -0.91 -27.30 -2.42
CA GLY A 213 0.22 -28.03 -3.01
C GLY A 213 1.36 -27.18 -3.53
N TRP A 214 1.30 -25.86 -3.43
CA TRP A 214 2.45 -25.00 -3.75
C TRP A 214 3.35 -24.75 -2.54
N THR A 215 4.61 -24.37 -2.78
CA THR A 215 5.58 -24.11 -1.72
C THR A 215 5.44 -22.67 -1.21
N GLY A 216 4.98 -22.55 0.03
CA GLY A 216 4.92 -21.30 0.77
C GLY A 216 6.24 -20.98 1.46
N LEU A 217 6.50 -19.68 1.67
CA LEU A 217 7.63 -19.16 2.41
C LEU A 217 7.14 -18.48 3.69
N GLY A 218 7.55 -19.01 4.84
CA GLY A 218 7.36 -18.38 6.15
C GLY A 218 8.45 -17.35 6.38
N ILE A 219 8.11 -16.07 6.27
CA ILE A 219 9.05 -14.94 6.27
C ILE A 219 8.99 -14.22 7.60
N PRO A 220 10.12 -14.04 8.30
CA PRO A 220 10.20 -13.19 9.48
C PRO A 220 10.25 -11.71 9.06
N TRP A 221 9.10 -11.13 8.72
CA TRP A 221 8.96 -9.79 8.15
C TRP A 221 9.63 -8.71 9.01
N LYS A 222 9.43 -8.77 10.34
CA LYS A 222 10.05 -7.82 11.28
C LYS A 222 11.58 -7.86 11.19
N ARG A 223 12.16 -9.05 11.01
CA ARG A 223 13.61 -9.22 10.83
C ARG A 223 14.07 -8.65 9.50
N LEU A 224 13.35 -8.92 8.41
CA LEU A 224 13.64 -8.36 7.09
C LEU A 224 13.64 -6.83 7.13
N VAL A 225 12.58 -6.23 7.68
CA VAL A 225 12.42 -4.78 7.84
C VAL A 225 13.53 -4.20 8.71
N GLY A 226 13.86 -4.84 9.84
CA GLY A 226 14.95 -4.43 10.72
C GLY A 226 16.33 -4.50 10.05
N THR A 227 16.55 -5.53 9.22
CA THR A 227 17.78 -5.65 8.43
C THR A 227 17.90 -4.54 7.39
N LEU A 228 16.82 -4.22 6.68
CA LEU A 228 16.77 -3.10 5.75
C LEU A 228 17.05 -1.77 6.46
N TYR A 229 16.42 -1.52 7.60
CA TYR A 229 16.66 -0.33 8.41
C TYR A 229 18.16 -0.17 8.77
N THR A 230 18.80 -1.26 9.19
CA THR A 230 20.23 -1.25 9.53
C THR A 230 21.11 -1.01 8.30
N LYS A 231 20.80 -1.67 7.18
CA LYS A 231 21.55 -1.51 5.94
C LYS A 231 21.40 -0.13 5.30
N ILE A 232 20.22 0.48 5.40
CA ILE A 232 19.94 1.84 4.93
C ILE A 232 20.66 2.88 5.80
N GLY A 233 20.69 2.70 7.12
CA GLY A 233 21.26 3.62 8.09
C GLY A 233 20.18 4.45 8.79
N LYS A 234 20.21 4.44 10.12
CA LYS A 234 19.19 5.08 10.97
C LYS A 234 19.06 6.60 10.78
N GLU A 235 20.15 7.24 10.38
CA GLU A 235 20.29 8.68 10.14
C GLU A 235 19.41 9.18 9.01
N HIS A 236 19.02 8.30 8.08
CA HIS A 236 18.18 8.65 6.93
C HIS A 236 16.68 8.70 7.26
N PHE A 237 16.26 8.34 8.48
CA PHE A 237 14.85 8.22 8.82
C PHE A 237 14.34 9.37 9.70
N LYS A 238 13.16 9.90 9.33
CA LYS A 238 12.31 10.77 10.14
C LYS A 238 10.97 10.09 10.35
N PHE A 239 10.78 9.55 11.55
CA PHE A 239 9.50 8.96 11.98
C PHE A 239 8.55 10.03 12.51
N SER A 240 7.25 9.69 12.63
CA SER A 240 6.19 10.63 13.05
C SER A 240 6.17 11.90 12.18
N SER A 241 6.45 11.73 10.89
CA SER A 241 6.58 12.80 9.90
C SER A 241 5.62 12.53 8.74
N GLU A 242 4.32 12.75 8.96
CA GLU A 242 3.29 12.58 7.95
C GLU A 242 3.40 13.69 6.91
N VAL A 243 3.64 13.31 5.65
CA VAL A 243 3.64 14.27 4.54
C VAL A 243 2.21 14.68 4.19
N SER A 244 1.98 15.98 4.14
CA SER A 244 0.68 16.58 3.82
C SER A 244 0.61 17.16 2.41
N ARG A 245 1.76 17.53 1.81
CA ARG A 245 1.83 18.16 0.48
C ARG A 245 3.21 18.01 -0.15
N ILE A 246 3.21 17.87 -1.48
CA ILE A 246 4.38 18.01 -2.34
C ILE A 246 4.10 19.14 -3.34
N ARG A 247 5.09 19.99 -3.63
CA ARG A 247 5.01 20.96 -4.71
C ARG A 247 6.38 21.17 -5.36
N THR A 248 6.40 21.42 -6.64
CA THR A 248 7.59 21.91 -7.35
C THR A 248 7.73 23.40 -7.05
N VAL A 249 8.89 23.80 -6.53
CA VAL A 249 9.19 25.20 -6.18
C VAL A 249 10.22 25.84 -7.09
N GLN A 250 10.91 25.02 -7.89
CA GLN A 250 11.86 25.47 -8.91
C GLN A 250 11.92 24.44 -10.04
N GLU A 251 11.94 24.92 -11.29
CA GLU A 251 12.03 24.06 -12.49
C GLU A 251 13.44 24.08 -13.14
N SER A 252 14.15 25.21 -13.04
CA SER A 252 15.44 25.44 -13.69
C SER A 252 16.35 26.30 -12.79
N PRO A 253 17.69 26.08 -12.77
CA PRO A 253 18.46 25.11 -13.56
C PRO A 253 18.31 23.66 -13.10
N CYS A 254 17.97 23.42 -11.82
CA CYS A 254 17.68 22.09 -11.27
C CYS A 254 16.30 22.10 -10.66
N ARG A 255 15.55 21.02 -10.88
CA ARG A 255 14.23 20.86 -10.28
C ARG A 255 14.34 20.76 -8.76
N LEU A 256 13.48 21.48 -8.05
CA LEU A 256 13.43 21.46 -6.60
C LEU A 256 12.00 21.22 -6.13
N PHE A 257 11.81 20.15 -5.38
CA PHE A 257 10.56 19.85 -4.69
C PHE A 257 10.61 20.35 -3.25
N GLU A 258 9.48 20.87 -2.78
CA GLU A 258 9.20 21.09 -1.37
C GLU A 258 8.21 20.04 -0.88
N VAL A 259 8.60 19.29 0.13
CA VAL A 259 7.79 18.27 0.81
C VAL A 259 7.44 18.80 2.19
N THR A 260 6.15 19.06 2.42
CA THR A 260 5.66 19.62 3.69
C THR A 260 4.99 18.52 4.52
N THR A 261 5.33 18.43 5.78
CA THR A 261 4.70 17.52 6.76
C THR A 261 3.51 18.18 7.47
N SER A 262 2.67 17.38 8.12
CA SER A 262 1.45 17.85 8.81
C SER A 262 1.76 18.78 10.00
N ASP A 263 2.98 18.77 10.55
CA ASP A 263 3.49 19.69 11.56
C ASP A 263 4.15 20.95 10.94
N ASN A 264 3.88 21.23 9.66
CA ASN A 264 4.35 22.40 8.89
C ASN A 264 5.87 22.49 8.72
N LYS A 265 6.62 21.41 8.87
CA LYS A 265 8.03 21.38 8.48
C LYS A 265 8.17 21.14 6.99
N SER A 266 9.08 21.86 6.34
CA SER A 266 9.41 21.69 4.93
C SER A 266 10.77 21.06 4.75
N TYR A 267 10.85 20.11 3.81
CA TYR A 267 12.06 19.44 3.36
C TYR A 267 12.19 19.66 1.86
N TYR A 268 13.42 19.71 1.37
CA TYR A 268 13.69 20.02 -0.05
C TYR A 268 14.50 18.90 -0.71
N SER A 269 14.17 18.56 -1.95
CA SER A 269 14.93 17.56 -2.71
C SER A 269 14.82 17.79 -4.22
N ASN A 270 15.78 17.23 -4.97
CA ASN A 270 15.74 17.22 -6.44
C ASN A 270 14.82 16.13 -6.98
N LYS A 271 14.62 15.05 -6.21
CA LYS A 271 13.77 13.91 -6.57
C LYS A 271 12.86 13.50 -5.43
N VAL A 272 11.72 12.90 -5.77
CA VAL A 272 10.78 12.37 -4.78
C VAL A 272 10.35 10.95 -5.17
N VAL A 273 10.41 10.02 -4.21
CA VAL A 273 9.81 8.69 -4.30
C VAL A 273 8.61 8.64 -3.38
N VAL A 274 7.41 8.46 -3.93
CA VAL A 274 6.16 8.35 -3.18
C VAL A 274 5.82 6.87 -3.01
N ALA A 275 5.99 6.34 -1.80
CA ALA A 275 5.82 4.94 -1.43
C ALA A 275 4.68 4.76 -0.40
N THR A 276 3.49 5.25 -0.75
CA THR A 276 2.32 5.28 0.15
C THR A 276 1.14 4.53 -0.45
N THR A 277 -0.04 4.61 0.18
CA THR A 277 -1.30 4.06 -0.35
C THR A 277 -2.01 5.07 -1.25
N ILE A 278 -3.00 4.59 -2.03
CA ILE A 278 -3.65 5.40 -3.07
C ILE A 278 -4.32 6.68 -2.53
N ASN A 279 -4.93 6.61 -1.33
CA ASN A 279 -5.57 7.80 -0.75
C ASN A 279 -4.54 8.87 -0.36
N ALA A 280 -3.37 8.46 0.14
CA ALA A 280 -2.28 9.38 0.40
C ALA A 280 -1.72 9.96 -0.91
N VAL A 281 -1.51 9.14 -1.95
CA VAL A 281 -1.08 9.61 -3.29
C VAL A 281 -2.03 10.68 -3.81
N ARG A 282 -3.35 10.45 -3.80
CA ARG A 282 -4.35 11.43 -4.24
C ARG A 282 -4.30 12.74 -3.47
N LYS A 283 -3.89 12.69 -2.19
CA LYS A 283 -3.79 13.86 -1.32
C LYS A 283 -2.52 14.68 -1.57
N ILE A 284 -1.37 14.00 -1.75
CA ILE A 284 -0.05 14.66 -1.69
C ILE A 284 0.61 14.88 -3.06
N VAL A 285 0.31 14.03 -4.07
CA VAL A 285 0.90 14.14 -5.40
C VAL A 285 0.16 15.22 -6.20
N PRO A 286 0.86 16.19 -6.79
CA PRO A 286 0.25 17.25 -7.58
C PRO A 286 -0.64 16.69 -8.70
N GLY A 287 -1.86 17.21 -8.84
CA GLY A 287 -2.81 16.77 -9.87
C GLY A 287 -3.47 15.39 -9.64
N ALA A 288 -3.02 14.59 -8.69
CA ALA A 288 -3.55 13.23 -8.45
C ALA A 288 -5.03 13.19 -8.02
N SER A 289 -5.54 14.26 -7.42
CA SER A 289 -6.95 14.39 -7.03
C SER A 289 -7.89 14.75 -8.20
N SER A 290 -7.35 15.18 -9.34
CA SER A 290 -8.15 15.49 -10.53
C SER A 290 -8.98 14.30 -10.98
N ARG A 291 -10.20 14.54 -11.45
CA ARG A 291 -11.10 13.51 -11.99
C ARG A 291 -10.51 12.74 -13.18
N THR A 292 -9.62 13.39 -13.94
CA THR A 292 -8.95 12.80 -15.11
C THR A 292 -7.64 12.10 -14.77
N SER A 293 -7.22 12.13 -13.51
CA SER A 293 -5.99 11.49 -13.07
C SER A 293 -6.10 9.96 -13.13
N VAL A 294 -5.01 9.31 -13.57
CA VAL A 294 -4.88 7.84 -13.58
C VAL A 294 -5.15 7.22 -12.20
N TYR A 295 -4.81 7.93 -11.15
CA TYR A 295 -5.02 7.47 -9.77
C TYR A 295 -6.49 7.30 -9.40
N GLN A 296 -7.43 7.89 -10.15
CA GLN A 296 -8.86 7.69 -9.91
C GLN A 296 -9.35 6.29 -10.31
N GLN A 297 -8.60 5.56 -11.12
CA GLN A 297 -8.91 4.17 -11.51
C GLN A 297 -8.18 3.11 -10.65
N ILE A 298 -7.43 3.53 -9.63
CA ILE A 298 -6.79 2.64 -8.66
C ILE A 298 -7.62 2.68 -7.39
N ARG A 299 -8.19 1.56 -6.97
CA ARG A 299 -9.00 1.47 -5.76
C ARG A 299 -8.28 0.72 -4.67
N SER A 300 -8.55 1.07 -3.43
CA SER A 300 -8.14 0.30 -2.26
C SER A 300 -9.30 -0.45 -1.67
N GLN A 301 -8.99 -1.50 -0.93
CA GLN A 301 -9.98 -2.28 -0.19
C GLN A 301 -9.41 -2.77 1.14
N ALA A 302 -10.32 -2.98 2.10
CA ALA A 302 -9.95 -3.36 3.44
C ALA A 302 -9.52 -4.83 3.52
N PHE A 303 -8.54 -5.10 4.37
CA PHE A 303 -8.15 -6.42 4.85
C PHE A 303 -8.11 -6.46 6.36
N LEU A 304 -8.45 -7.62 6.93
CA LEU A 304 -8.52 -7.82 8.36
C LEU A 304 -7.99 -9.21 8.74
N LEU A 305 -7.09 -9.22 9.70
CA LEU A 305 -6.66 -10.41 10.42
C LEU A 305 -7.11 -10.29 11.86
N VAL A 306 -7.77 -11.31 12.40
CA VAL A 306 -8.11 -11.40 13.82
C VAL A 306 -7.51 -12.67 14.38
N TYR A 307 -6.70 -12.51 15.41
CA TYR A 307 -6.11 -13.61 16.17
C TYR A 307 -6.87 -13.81 17.47
N ALA A 308 -6.98 -15.06 17.91
CA ALA A 308 -7.53 -15.42 19.20
C ALA A 308 -6.56 -16.31 19.98
N LYS A 309 -6.51 -16.09 21.28
CA LYS A 309 -5.92 -16.97 22.27
C LYS A 309 -7.03 -17.78 22.92
N PHE A 310 -7.03 -19.09 22.73
CA PHE A 310 -7.92 -20.02 23.38
C PHE A 310 -7.36 -20.50 24.72
N ASP A 311 -8.25 -20.86 25.64
CA ASP A 311 -7.85 -21.61 26.83
C ASP A 311 -7.36 -23.03 26.43
N ARG A 312 -6.82 -23.79 27.40
CA ARG A 312 -6.21 -25.10 27.13
C ARG A 312 -7.21 -26.09 26.55
N LYS A 313 -8.42 -26.15 27.12
CA LYS A 313 -9.46 -27.10 26.70
C LYS A 313 -9.92 -26.78 25.28
N SER A 314 -10.24 -25.52 25.01
CA SER A 314 -10.68 -25.07 23.69
C SER A 314 -9.57 -25.18 22.63
N ALA A 315 -8.29 -25.00 22.99
CA ALA A 315 -7.17 -25.21 22.10
C ALA A 315 -7.08 -26.67 21.62
N GLU A 316 -7.37 -27.64 22.48
CA GLU A 316 -7.41 -29.06 22.07
C GLU A 316 -8.58 -29.34 21.12
N VAL A 317 -9.75 -28.69 21.32
CA VAL A 317 -10.86 -28.79 20.39
C VAL A 317 -10.45 -28.16 19.04
N MET A 318 -9.87 -26.96 19.04
CA MET A 318 -9.45 -26.27 17.82
C MET A 318 -8.44 -27.08 16.99
N LYS A 319 -7.56 -27.85 17.61
CA LYS A 319 -6.61 -28.76 16.94
C LYS A 319 -7.31 -29.84 16.10
N LYS A 320 -8.52 -30.26 16.47
CA LYS A 320 -9.30 -31.26 15.72
C LYS A 320 -9.89 -30.65 14.44
N TYR A 321 -10.36 -29.40 14.50
CA TYR A 321 -11.16 -28.78 13.43
C TYR A 321 -10.36 -27.83 12.52
N VAL A 322 -9.28 -27.22 13.00
CA VAL A 322 -8.47 -26.26 12.24
C VAL A 322 -7.02 -26.74 12.20
N THR A 323 -6.75 -27.72 11.35
CA THR A 323 -5.42 -28.32 11.16
C THR A 323 -4.57 -27.59 10.13
N THR A 324 -5.19 -26.85 9.25
CA THR A 324 -4.55 -26.07 8.18
C THR A 324 -5.40 -24.86 7.84
N PHE A 325 -5.07 -24.16 6.76
CA PHE A 325 -5.91 -23.10 6.20
C PHE A 325 -7.32 -23.64 5.92
N THR A 326 -8.31 -23.13 6.63
CA THR A 326 -9.70 -23.63 6.59
C THR A 326 -10.62 -22.51 6.08
N SER A 327 -11.26 -22.74 4.92
CA SER A 327 -12.27 -21.84 4.36
C SER A 327 -13.62 -22.01 5.06
N LEU A 328 -14.28 -20.89 5.38
CA LEU A 328 -15.51 -20.83 6.16
C LEU A 328 -16.58 -20.04 5.42
N HIS A 329 -17.82 -20.39 5.69
CA HIS A 329 -18.96 -19.52 5.37
C HIS A 329 -19.02 -18.33 6.33
N GLY A 330 -19.52 -17.19 5.82
CA GLY A 330 -19.79 -16.02 6.65
C GLY A 330 -18.60 -15.05 6.77
N PRO A 331 -18.64 -14.15 7.76
CA PRO A 331 -17.75 -12.99 7.82
C PRO A 331 -16.31 -13.33 8.20
N LEU A 332 -16.05 -14.52 8.76
CA LEU A 332 -14.69 -14.93 9.13
C LEU A 332 -13.86 -15.36 7.91
N GLN A 333 -14.51 -15.81 6.84
CA GLN A 333 -13.98 -16.32 5.57
C GLN A 333 -12.94 -17.43 5.72
N LYS A 334 -11.92 -17.26 6.55
CA LYS A 334 -10.80 -18.21 6.70
C LYS A 334 -10.28 -18.23 8.12
N MET A 335 -9.86 -19.44 8.56
CA MET A 335 -9.09 -19.63 9.78
C MET A 335 -7.76 -20.31 9.47
N ILE A 336 -6.74 -19.98 10.24
CA ILE A 336 -5.37 -20.51 10.07
C ILE A 336 -4.79 -20.86 11.44
N PRO A 337 -4.25 -22.09 11.61
CA PRO A 337 -3.55 -22.46 12.84
C PRO A 337 -2.19 -21.73 12.88
N THR A 338 -2.08 -20.71 13.74
CA THR A 338 -0.86 -19.89 13.84
C THR A 338 0.17 -20.55 14.75
N ASP A 339 -0.21 -20.86 15.98
CA ASP A 339 0.58 -21.65 16.94
C ASP A 339 -0.37 -22.48 17.82
N PRO A 340 -0.80 -23.66 17.34
CA PRO A 340 -1.72 -24.51 18.08
C PRO A 340 -1.18 -24.98 19.43
N SER A 341 0.15 -25.09 19.58
CA SER A 341 0.78 -25.48 20.85
C SER A 341 0.54 -24.44 21.94
N LYS A 342 0.44 -23.19 21.55
CA LYS A 342 0.10 -22.05 22.42
C LYS A 342 -1.38 -21.69 22.41
N GLY A 343 -2.23 -22.44 21.70
CA GLY A 343 -3.65 -22.15 21.54
C GLY A 343 -3.90 -20.83 20.82
N VAL A 344 -3.04 -20.44 19.87
CA VAL A 344 -3.17 -19.19 19.09
C VAL A 344 -3.53 -19.54 17.66
N TYR A 345 -4.65 -18.95 17.21
CA TYR A 345 -5.19 -19.12 15.85
C TYR A 345 -5.53 -17.76 15.25
N MET A 346 -5.31 -17.62 13.96
CA MET A 346 -5.97 -16.56 13.18
C MET A 346 -7.40 -17.04 12.95
N ILE A 347 -8.37 -16.40 13.60
CA ILE A 347 -9.78 -16.80 13.59
C ILE A 347 -10.62 -16.10 12.51
N ALA A 348 -10.07 -15.04 11.93
CA ALA A 348 -10.63 -14.41 10.74
C ALA A 348 -9.49 -13.88 9.88
N TYR A 349 -9.48 -14.28 8.63
CA TYR A 349 -8.70 -13.64 7.58
C TYR A 349 -9.68 -13.24 6.48
N THR A 350 -10.07 -12.00 6.47
CA THR A 350 -11.22 -11.52 5.72
C THR A 350 -10.92 -10.21 5.01
N ASP A 351 -11.66 -9.95 3.95
CA ASP A 351 -11.42 -8.81 3.07
C ASP A 351 -12.70 -8.01 2.79
N ASN A 352 -12.49 -6.87 2.15
CA ASN A 352 -13.51 -6.05 1.50
C ASN A 352 -14.70 -5.78 2.44
N ARG A 353 -15.94 -6.15 2.02
CA ARG A 353 -17.17 -5.89 2.80
C ARG A 353 -17.18 -6.59 4.16
N HIS A 354 -16.61 -7.78 4.28
CA HIS A 354 -16.59 -8.52 5.53
C HIS A 354 -15.67 -7.86 6.56
N ALA A 355 -14.47 -7.46 6.14
CA ALA A 355 -13.54 -6.71 6.99
C ALA A 355 -14.16 -5.39 7.48
N THR A 356 -14.78 -4.65 6.58
CA THR A 356 -15.45 -3.38 6.89
C THR A 356 -16.63 -3.57 7.84
N ALA A 357 -17.46 -4.62 7.64
CA ALA A 357 -18.60 -4.92 8.48
C ALA A 357 -18.18 -5.31 9.90
N LEU A 358 -17.13 -6.11 10.08
CA LEU A 358 -16.59 -6.46 11.40
C LEU A 358 -16.07 -5.22 12.14
N LYS A 359 -15.38 -4.31 11.44
CA LYS A 359 -14.93 -3.03 11.99
C LYS A 359 -16.10 -2.16 12.43
N ALA A 360 -17.12 -2.00 11.57
CA ALA A 360 -18.28 -1.17 11.84
C ALA A 360 -19.11 -1.68 13.03
N LYS A 361 -19.14 -2.99 13.27
CA LYS A 361 -19.83 -3.61 14.42
C LYS A 361 -19.07 -3.50 15.75
N GLY A 362 -17.90 -2.88 15.80
CA GLY A 362 -17.05 -2.87 16.99
C GLY A 362 -16.48 -4.25 17.37
N ALA A 363 -16.50 -5.22 16.43
CA ALA A 363 -16.09 -6.61 16.69
C ALA A 363 -14.58 -6.79 16.90
N LEU A 364 -13.78 -5.73 16.72
CA LEU A 364 -12.31 -5.81 16.79
C LEU A 364 -11.75 -5.49 18.19
N GLU A 365 -12.57 -4.98 19.08
CA GLU A 365 -12.16 -4.66 20.44
C GLU A 365 -12.00 -5.94 21.28
N ASN A 366 -10.91 -6.03 22.05
CA ASN A 366 -10.66 -7.15 22.95
C ASN A 366 -11.55 -7.06 24.19
N THR A 367 -12.83 -7.37 24.04
CA THR A 367 -13.82 -7.41 25.10
C THR A 367 -14.33 -8.83 25.33
N ARG A 368 -14.83 -9.11 26.54
CA ARG A 368 -15.46 -10.40 26.86
C ARG A 368 -16.62 -10.70 25.91
N ALA A 369 -17.47 -9.73 25.62
CA ALA A 369 -18.59 -9.89 24.71
C ALA A 369 -18.16 -10.29 23.29
N ASN A 370 -17.10 -9.67 22.76
CA ASN A 370 -16.55 -10.03 21.46
C ASN A 370 -15.89 -11.42 21.47
N CYS A 371 -15.18 -11.78 22.53
CA CYS A 371 -14.63 -13.14 22.68
C CYS A 371 -15.74 -14.21 22.68
N GLU A 372 -16.84 -13.99 23.43
CA GLU A 372 -17.99 -14.87 23.46
C GLU A 372 -18.72 -14.93 22.09
N MET A 373 -18.84 -13.79 21.41
CA MET A 373 -19.40 -13.73 20.06
C MET A 373 -18.57 -14.53 19.06
N TYR A 374 -17.24 -14.36 19.03
CA TYR A 374 -16.36 -15.13 18.16
C TYR A 374 -16.40 -16.62 18.47
N SER A 375 -16.43 -17.01 19.75
CA SER A 375 -16.57 -18.42 20.13
C SER A 375 -17.80 -19.08 19.51
N LYS A 376 -18.97 -18.43 19.60
CA LYS A 376 -20.22 -18.92 19.01
C LYS A 376 -20.17 -18.96 17.47
N TRP A 377 -19.57 -17.93 16.85
CA TRP A 377 -19.43 -17.90 15.39
C TRP A 377 -18.50 -19.01 14.88
N ILE A 378 -17.42 -19.28 15.60
CA ILE A 378 -16.45 -20.34 15.27
C ILE A 378 -17.12 -21.70 15.39
N GLU A 379 -17.83 -21.98 16.50
CA GLU A 379 -18.56 -23.22 16.72
C GLU A 379 -19.58 -23.48 15.60
N THR A 380 -20.32 -22.44 15.21
CA THR A 380 -21.29 -22.54 14.13
C THR A 380 -20.61 -22.74 12.77
N ALA A 381 -19.59 -21.93 12.46
CA ALA A 381 -18.92 -21.95 11.16
C ALA A 381 -18.15 -23.25 10.91
N LEU A 382 -17.59 -23.85 11.95
CA LEU A 382 -16.88 -25.14 11.89
C LEU A 382 -17.81 -26.35 12.04
N GLY A 383 -19.10 -26.15 12.35
CA GLY A 383 -20.03 -27.25 12.61
C GLY A 383 -19.63 -28.08 13.83
N ILE A 384 -19.07 -27.45 14.88
CA ILE A 384 -18.61 -28.15 16.08
C ILE A 384 -19.81 -28.82 16.76
N PRO A 385 -19.78 -30.14 17.00
CA PRO A 385 -20.87 -30.85 17.65
C PRO A 385 -21.03 -30.47 19.13
N LEU A 386 -22.20 -30.72 19.71
CA LEU A 386 -22.59 -30.23 21.05
C LEU A 386 -21.60 -30.60 22.15
N GLU A 387 -21.02 -31.80 22.08
CA GLU A 387 -20.05 -32.33 23.06
C GLU A 387 -18.70 -31.58 23.06
N ASP A 388 -18.32 -30.96 21.93
CA ASP A 388 -17.08 -30.18 21.77
C ASP A 388 -17.33 -28.65 21.88
N ARG A 389 -18.58 -28.19 22.07
CA ARG A 389 -18.93 -26.77 22.23
C ARG A 389 -18.50 -26.20 23.58
N GLY A 390 -18.61 -24.90 23.72
CA GLY A 390 -18.19 -24.11 24.87
C GLY A 390 -16.77 -23.63 24.74
N LEU A 391 -16.39 -23.23 23.53
CA LEU A 391 -15.09 -22.61 23.27
C LEU A 391 -14.90 -21.35 24.11
N THR A 392 -13.74 -21.24 24.75
CA THR A 392 -13.35 -20.08 25.55
C THR A 392 -12.18 -19.37 24.89
N ILE A 393 -12.42 -18.15 24.40
CA ILE A 393 -11.40 -17.23 23.92
C ILE A 393 -10.99 -16.32 25.09
N LEU A 394 -9.70 -16.32 25.41
CA LEU A 394 -9.13 -15.50 26.49
C LEU A 394 -8.84 -14.06 26.04
N ALA A 395 -8.46 -13.89 24.78
CA ALA A 395 -8.19 -12.60 24.19
C ALA A 395 -8.24 -12.66 22.67
N ILE A 396 -8.56 -11.53 22.06
CA ILE A 396 -8.42 -11.33 20.62
C ILE A 396 -7.45 -10.18 20.32
N LYS A 397 -6.86 -10.18 19.13
CA LYS A 397 -6.04 -9.10 18.59
C LYS A 397 -6.28 -8.97 17.10
N ASP A 398 -6.54 -7.76 16.64
CA ASP A 398 -6.80 -7.47 15.23
C ASP A 398 -5.67 -6.68 14.57
N TYR A 399 -5.64 -6.80 13.24
CA TYR A 399 -4.90 -5.93 12.34
C TYR A 399 -5.83 -5.57 11.18
N TYR A 400 -6.48 -4.41 11.33
CA TYR A 400 -7.38 -3.86 10.31
C TYR A 400 -6.65 -2.85 9.44
N TRP A 401 -6.58 -3.14 8.14
CA TRP A 401 -5.99 -2.28 7.13
C TRP A 401 -7.10 -1.74 6.22
N PRO A 402 -7.49 -0.45 6.34
CA PRO A 402 -8.52 0.14 5.48
C PRO A 402 -8.10 0.19 4.00
N GLU A 403 -6.79 0.27 3.76
CA GLU A 403 -6.15 0.17 2.45
C GLU A 403 -5.20 -1.03 2.46
N GLY A 404 -5.78 -2.23 2.64
CA GLY A 404 -5.03 -3.48 2.79
C GLY A 404 -4.39 -3.93 1.48
N THR A 405 -5.14 -3.86 0.38
CA THR A 405 -4.69 -4.12 -1.00
C THR A 405 -5.28 -3.10 -1.96
N HIS A 406 -4.77 -3.10 -3.20
CA HIS A 406 -5.30 -2.26 -4.27
C HIS A 406 -5.67 -3.10 -5.48
N TYR A 407 -6.55 -2.56 -6.33
CA TYR A 407 -6.92 -3.13 -7.61
C TYR A 407 -7.15 -2.02 -8.64
N TYR A 408 -7.03 -2.38 -9.92
CA TYR A 408 -7.40 -1.52 -11.03
C TYR A 408 -8.86 -1.71 -11.37
N GLU A 409 -9.60 -0.60 -11.50
CA GLU A 409 -10.87 -0.62 -12.22
C GLU A 409 -10.62 -0.96 -13.72
N PRO A 410 -11.61 -1.52 -14.41
CA PRO A 410 -11.51 -1.69 -15.85
C PRO A 410 -11.12 -0.41 -16.56
N LEU A 411 -10.28 -0.50 -17.59
CA LEU A 411 -9.96 0.66 -18.41
C LEU A 411 -11.24 1.16 -19.11
N SER A 412 -11.52 2.46 -18.99
CA SER A 412 -12.63 3.07 -19.70
C SER A 412 -12.42 2.93 -21.21
N THR A 413 -13.51 2.74 -21.96
CA THR A 413 -13.49 2.78 -23.44
C THR A 413 -13.00 4.11 -24.00
N SER A 414 -13.11 5.20 -23.22
CA SER A 414 -12.57 6.52 -23.53
C SER A 414 -11.17 6.75 -22.96
N SER A 415 -10.52 5.70 -22.45
CA SER A 415 -9.16 5.79 -21.89
C SER A 415 -8.17 6.19 -22.99
N LYS A 416 -7.25 7.10 -22.64
CA LYS A 416 -6.11 7.45 -23.50
C LYS A 416 -5.06 6.33 -23.59
N PHE A 417 -5.14 5.31 -22.72
CA PHE A 417 -4.17 4.22 -22.62
C PHE A 417 -4.59 3.07 -23.53
N LYS A 418 -3.65 2.56 -24.31
CA LYS A 418 -3.83 1.37 -25.16
C LYS A 418 -3.88 0.08 -24.34
N ASN A 419 -3.16 0.06 -23.22
CA ASN A 419 -3.05 -1.11 -22.37
C ASN A 419 -2.67 -0.72 -20.93
N ARG A 420 -2.69 -1.69 -20.02
CA ARG A 420 -2.39 -1.50 -18.62
C ARG A 420 -0.92 -1.15 -18.35
N VAL A 421 0.00 -1.52 -19.22
CA VAL A 421 1.43 -1.18 -19.05
C VAL A 421 1.66 0.33 -19.18
N GLU A 422 1.05 0.95 -20.21
CA GLU A 422 1.10 2.42 -20.37
C GLU A 422 0.45 3.14 -19.19
N PHE A 423 -0.69 2.63 -18.71
CA PHE A 423 -1.36 3.15 -17.52
C PHE A 423 -0.45 3.11 -16.28
N ILE A 424 0.18 1.96 -16.02
CA ILE A 424 1.09 1.77 -14.88
C ILE A 424 2.28 2.71 -15.00
N HIS A 425 2.87 2.81 -16.18
CA HIS A 425 4.01 3.71 -16.41
C HIS A 425 3.65 5.17 -16.11
N GLU A 426 2.50 5.66 -16.57
CA GLU A 426 2.05 7.03 -16.24
C GLU A 426 1.76 7.18 -14.74
N ALA A 427 1.15 6.17 -14.10
CA ALA A 427 0.91 6.20 -12.66
C ALA A 427 2.22 6.20 -11.84
N GLN A 428 3.26 5.56 -12.34
CA GLN A 428 4.58 5.55 -11.71
C GLN A 428 5.37 6.85 -11.93
N HIS A 429 5.10 7.62 -13.00
CA HIS A 429 5.88 8.80 -13.40
C HIS A 429 4.98 10.04 -13.54
N PRO A 430 4.39 10.55 -12.44
CA PRO A 430 3.44 11.67 -12.52
C PRO A 430 4.07 12.97 -13.03
N GLU A 431 5.35 13.19 -12.75
CA GLU A 431 6.12 14.31 -13.26
C GLU A 431 7.63 14.03 -13.22
N LYS A 432 8.39 14.81 -13.96
CA LYS A 432 9.86 14.66 -14.04
C LYS A 432 10.49 14.78 -12.64
N GLY A 433 11.32 13.81 -12.25
CA GLY A 433 11.95 13.75 -10.93
C GLY A 433 11.09 13.15 -9.82
N MET A 434 9.81 12.86 -10.07
CA MET A 434 8.94 12.20 -9.11
C MET A 434 8.54 10.81 -9.61
N VAL A 435 8.61 9.81 -8.72
CA VAL A 435 8.07 8.48 -8.98
C VAL A 435 7.14 8.03 -7.86
N VAL A 436 6.12 7.27 -8.24
CA VAL A 436 5.20 6.60 -7.32
C VAL A 436 5.48 5.11 -7.38
N VAL A 437 5.68 4.49 -6.22
CA VAL A 437 5.97 3.05 -6.10
C VAL A 437 5.04 2.39 -5.07
N GLY A 438 4.93 1.09 -5.14
CA GLY A 438 4.07 0.28 -4.29
C GLY A 438 3.24 -0.70 -5.12
N GLU A 439 2.66 -1.69 -4.47
CA GLU A 439 1.88 -2.73 -5.16
C GLU A 439 0.70 -2.15 -5.96
N MET A 440 0.20 -0.98 -5.56
CA MET A 440 -0.91 -0.29 -6.23
C MET A 440 -0.59 0.15 -7.66
N VAL A 441 0.68 0.30 -8.02
CA VAL A 441 1.16 0.69 -9.36
C VAL A 441 2.04 -0.41 -9.97
N SER A 442 1.68 -1.67 -9.74
CA SER A 442 2.31 -2.85 -10.33
C SER A 442 1.26 -3.77 -10.99
N ARG A 443 1.71 -4.79 -11.73
CA ARG A 443 0.82 -5.84 -12.23
C ARG A 443 0.47 -6.89 -11.17
N HIS A 444 1.31 -7.06 -10.16
CA HIS A 444 1.08 -7.98 -9.06
C HIS A 444 0.54 -7.22 -7.84
N GLN A 445 -0.64 -6.61 -8.00
CA GLN A 445 -1.31 -5.89 -6.92
C GLN A 445 -1.65 -6.81 -5.75
N GLY A 446 -1.80 -6.21 -4.56
CA GLY A 446 -2.19 -6.93 -3.35
C GLY A 446 -1.06 -7.72 -2.67
N TRP A 447 0.18 -7.68 -3.17
CA TRP A 447 1.27 -8.47 -2.62
C TRP A 447 2.64 -7.76 -2.61
N VAL A 448 3.55 -8.28 -1.77
CA VAL A 448 4.91 -7.72 -1.60
C VAL A 448 5.71 -7.76 -2.89
N GLU A 449 5.59 -8.81 -3.70
CA GLU A 449 6.30 -8.91 -4.99
C GLU A 449 6.01 -7.69 -5.86
N GLY A 450 4.73 -7.34 -6.04
CA GLY A 450 4.37 -6.15 -6.81
C GLY A 450 4.90 -4.85 -6.21
N ALA A 451 5.00 -4.77 -4.88
CA ALA A 451 5.61 -3.61 -4.22
C ALA A 451 7.10 -3.47 -4.57
N LEU A 452 7.85 -4.57 -4.65
CA LEU A 452 9.27 -4.59 -5.03
C LEU A 452 9.46 -4.36 -6.53
N GLU A 453 8.71 -5.07 -7.38
CA GLU A 453 8.74 -4.88 -8.84
C GLU A 453 8.45 -3.43 -9.25
N SER A 454 7.52 -2.77 -8.58
CA SER A 454 7.20 -1.36 -8.87
C SER A 454 8.40 -0.44 -8.65
N VAL A 455 9.27 -0.77 -7.68
CA VAL A 455 10.51 -0.03 -7.43
C VAL A 455 11.53 -0.30 -8.53
N ASP A 456 11.73 -1.59 -8.88
CA ASP A 456 12.66 -1.97 -9.95
C ASP A 456 12.28 -1.35 -11.30
N MET A 457 10.98 -1.19 -11.57
CA MET A 457 10.48 -0.54 -12.79
C MET A 457 10.66 0.98 -12.76
N ALA A 458 10.34 1.64 -11.64
CA ALA A 458 10.32 3.09 -11.55
C ALA A 458 11.70 3.71 -11.31
N LEU A 459 12.58 3.06 -10.53
CA LEU A 459 13.93 3.51 -10.22
C LEU A 459 14.94 2.95 -11.22
N SER A 460 14.79 3.29 -12.51
CA SER A 460 15.79 2.91 -13.51
C SER A 460 17.17 3.51 -13.19
N LYS A 461 18.24 2.91 -13.74
CA LYS A 461 19.60 3.47 -13.63
C LYS A 461 19.66 4.91 -14.15
N GLU A 462 18.91 5.21 -15.22
CA GLU A 462 18.81 6.55 -15.76
C GLU A 462 18.18 7.51 -14.73
N TRP A 463 17.02 7.15 -14.14
CA TRP A 463 16.37 7.96 -13.13
C TRP A 463 17.29 8.21 -11.91
N MET A 464 17.99 7.18 -11.45
CA MET A 464 18.91 7.30 -10.30
C MET A 464 20.08 8.26 -10.56
N ASN A 465 20.64 8.27 -11.77
CA ASN A 465 21.85 9.02 -12.11
C ASN A 465 21.56 10.41 -12.73
N THR A 466 20.35 10.66 -13.23
CA THR A 466 20.00 11.96 -13.83
C THR A 466 19.81 13.02 -12.74
N VAL A 467 20.35 14.21 -12.96
CA VAL A 467 19.99 15.42 -12.22
C VAL A 467 18.84 16.08 -12.99
N PHE A 468 17.71 16.27 -12.33
CA PHE A 468 16.50 16.83 -12.96
C PHE A 468 16.40 18.33 -12.73
#